data_e99c0010791ef9c8c52cf43dd59b0ce7
#
_entry.id   e99c0010791ef9c8c52cf43dd59b0ce7
#
_cell.length_a   1.000
_cell.length_b   1.000
_cell.length_c   1.000
_cell.angle_alpha   90.00
_cell.angle_beta   90.00
_cell.angle_gamma   90.00
#
_symmetry.space_group_name_H-M   'P 1'
#
loop_
_entity.id
_entity.type
_entity.pdbx_description
1 polymer ?
#
loop_
_entity_poly.entity_id
_entity_poly.type
_entity_poly.pdbx_seq_one_letter_code
_entity_poly.pdbx_strand_id
1 'polypeptide(L)'
;MSERKIAIAMSGGVDSSVAAGLLANRGQDVFGVMMRLWNPGQDNYNRCCSPADMSNAKTVAASLDIPFYVLDMQDEFKTHVVDSFVYGYAHGVTPNPCIQCNRIIRWDLLLKKVLAMGASHLATGHYARVTHNNDVYHLLRARDRLKDQSYVLSVLGQEELSKAIFPLGEMTKDQVRSHAREMELSVADRADSQDLCFVGNLDYRTFLEEFAPELPPPGPIMDVQGRQLGQHEGLANFTIGQRKGIGLTSEKPLYVISKDFETNVLTIGERHELGRDTFIVQNPNWIQGTPPSSDESVLVRVRYKSQEGEAFVVDSNHEHATIRLVEMLPDITPGQSAVFYTDDECLGGGIIAT
;
A
#
# COMPACT_ATOMS: atom_id res chain seq x y z
N MET A 1 16.32 -29.76 -15.46
CA MET A 1 15.41 -28.65 -15.02
C MET A 1 16.30 -27.43 -14.83
N SER A 2 16.07 -26.35 -15.56
CA SER A 2 16.83 -25.10 -15.36
C SER A 2 16.67 -24.69 -13.90
N GLU A 3 17.77 -24.52 -13.19
CA GLU A 3 17.76 -24.01 -11.82
C GLU A 3 16.99 -22.67 -11.81
N ARG A 4 15.95 -22.58 -10.97
CA ARG A 4 15.16 -21.35 -10.82
C ARG A 4 16.02 -20.29 -10.18
N LYS A 5 16.43 -19.29 -10.96
CA LYS A 5 17.15 -18.14 -10.44
C LYS A 5 16.15 -17.13 -9.88
N ILE A 6 16.28 -16.76 -8.62
CA ILE A 6 15.33 -15.91 -7.88
C ILE A 6 16.00 -14.59 -7.51
N ALA A 7 15.39 -13.47 -7.90
CA ALA A 7 15.74 -12.17 -7.37
C ALA A 7 14.98 -11.93 -6.07
N ILE A 8 15.65 -11.54 -4.98
CA ILE A 8 14.99 -11.11 -3.73
C ILE A 8 15.14 -9.61 -3.53
N ALA A 9 14.00 -8.89 -3.42
CA ALA A 9 14.00 -7.47 -3.12
C ALA A 9 14.36 -7.26 -1.63
N MET A 10 15.49 -6.60 -1.38
CA MET A 10 16.04 -6.35 -0.06
C MET A 10 15.96 -4.86 0.27
N SER A 11 15.32 -4.52 1.38
CA SER A 11 15.20 -3.13 1.88
C SER A 11 16.11 -2.81 3.05
N GLY A 12 16.98 -3.74 3.46
CA GLY A 12 17.78 -3.62 4.69
C GLY A 12 16.98 -3.80 5.99
N GLY A 13 15.68 -4.18 5.90
CA GLY A 13 14.84 -4.53 7.04
C GLY A 13 14.86 -6.03 7.33
N VAL A 14 14.37 -6.41 8.53
CA VAL A 14 14.37 -7.81 9.00
C VAL A 14 13.60 -8.74 8.07
N ASP A 15 12.43 -8.33 7.58
CA ASP A 15 11.54 -9.19 6.78
C ASP A 15 12.20 -9.60 5.45
N SER A 16 12.71 -8.64 4.69
CA SER A 16 13.39 -8.93 3.43
C SER A 16 14.68 -9.74 3.61
N SER A 17 15.37 -9.54 4.73
CA SER A 17 16.60 -10.26 5.06
C SER A 17 16.30 -11.73 5.42
N VAL A 18 15.27 -11.99 6.22
CA VAL A 18 14.84 -13.37 6.53
C VAL A 18 14.31 -14.06 5.28
N ALA A 19 13.54 -13.36 4.43
CA ALA A 19 13.08 -13.91 3.16
C ALA A 19 14.26 -14.35 2.27
N ALA A 20 15.33 -13.56 2.21
CA ALA A 20 16.55 -13.92 1.50
C ALA A 20 17.22 -15.16 2.10
N GLY A 21 17.41 -15.18 3.43
CA GLY A 21 18.02 -16.32 4.14
C GLY A 21 17.23 -17.62 3.98
N LEU A 22 15.90 -17.56 4.03
CA LEU A 22 15.04 -18.73 3.83
C LEU A 22 15.19 -19.34 2.42
N LEU A 23 15.36 -18.50 1.40
CA LEU A 23 15.57 -18.98 0.03
C LEU A 23 16.98 -19.54 -0.16
N ALA A 24 17.99 -18.84 0.32
CA ALA A 24 19.40 -19.28 0.24
C ALA A 24 19.61 -20.63 0.97
N ASN A 25 19.09 -20.76 2.21
CA ASN A 25 19.20 -21.98 3.01
C ASN A 25 18.46 -23.19 2.39
N ARG A 26 17.51 -22.96 1.47
CA ARG A 26 16.88 -24.02 0.68
C ARG A 26 17.67 -24.42 -0.56
N GLY A 27 18.87 -23.88 -0.75
CA GLY A 27 19.74 -24.14 -1.89
C GLY A 27 19.21 -23.57 -3.21
N GLN A 28 18.38 -22.52 -3.16
CA GLN A 28 17.91 -21.84 -4.36
C GLN A 28 19.03 -20.93 -4.92
N ASP A 29 19.14 -20.79 -6.22
CA ASP A 29 19.99 -19.78 -6.87
C ASP A 29 19.37 -18.39 -6.67
N VAL A 30 19.88 -17.62 -5.70
CA VAL A 30 19.32 -16.35 -5.27
C VAL A 30 20.30 -15.21 -5.47
N PHE A 31 19.82 -14.05 -5.88
CA PHE A 31 20.57 -12.79 -5.78
C PHE A 31 19.70 -11.68 -5.19
N GLY A 32 20.32 -10.84 -4.36
CA GLY A 32 19.67 -9.70 -3.74
C GLY A 32 19.61 -8.51 -4.69
N VAL A 33 18.48 -7.80 -4.69
CA VAL A 33 18.33 -6.51 -5.37
C VAL A 33 17.78 -5.47 -4.41
N MET A 34 18.35 -4.28 -4.43
CA MET A 34 17.83 -3.12 -3.70
C MET A 34 17.50 -2.00 -4.66
N MET A 35 16.33 -1.43 -4.52
CA MET A 35 15.92 -0.24 -5.27
C MET A 35 16.48 1.00 -4.57
N ARG A 36 17.23 1.83 -5.29
CA ARG A 36 17.55 3.17 -4.88
C ARG A 36 16.38 4.07 -5.28
N LEU A 37 15.60 4.47 -4.29
CA LEU A 37 14.39 5.28 -4.49
C LEU A 37 14.69 6.76 -4.29
N TRP A 38 13.80 7.61 -4.76
CA TRP A 38 13.87 9.05 -4.59
C TRP A 38 13.94 9.44 -3.10
N ASN A 39 14.69 10.51 -2.83
CA ASN A 39 14.99 11.01 -1.50
C ASN A 39 14.70 12.51 -1.43
N PRO A 40 13.97 13.00 -0.42
CA PRO A 40 13.59 14.41 -0.31
C PRO A 40 14.76 15.38 -0.03
N GLY A 41 15.90 14.90 0.44
CA GLY A 41 17.07 15.76 0.74
C GLY A 41 18.17 15.07 1.51
N GLN A 42 19.29 15.79 1.77
CA GLN A 42 20.47 15.20 2.40
C GLN A 42 20.24 14.80 3.85
N ASP A 43 19.39 15.51 4.60
CA ASP A 43 19.12 15.29 6.03
C ASP A 43 17.84 14.49 6.29
N ASN A 44 17.05 14.16 5.25
CA ASN A 44 15.79 13.49 5.35
C ASN A 44 15.68 12.34 4.34
N TYR A 45 16.24 11.19 4.71
CA TYR A 45 16.33 10.03 3.82
C TYR A 45 15.02 9.24 3.73
N ASN A 46 14.73 8.75 2.51
CA ASN A 46 13.73 7.71 2.32
C ASN A 46 14.05 6.50 3.19
N ARG A 47 13.10 6.11 4.05
CA ARG A 47 13.27 5.05 5.05
C ARG A 47 13.48 3.64 4.46
N CYS A 48 13.33 3.48 3.14
CA CYS A 48 13.56 2.19 2.47
C CYS A 48 14.89 2.11 1.75
N CYS A 49 15.69 3.19 1.68
CA CYS A 49 16.95 3.21 0.92
C CYS A 49 17.99 4.21 1.48
N SER A 50 17.97 4.43 2.78
CA SER A 50 19.05 5.21 3.42
C SER A 50 20.41 4.53 3.24
N PRO A 51 21.55 5.27 3.37
CA PRO A 51 22.87 4.65 3.36
C PRO A 51 23.05 3.52 4.37
N ALA A 52 22.40 3.64 5.53
CA ALA A 52 22.38 2.59 6.55
C ALA A 52 21.60 1.35 6.09
N ASP A 53 20.43 1.53 5.43
CA ASP A 53 19.66 0.43 4.88
C ASP A 53 20.42 -0.32 3.79
N MET A 54 21.10 0.44 2.92
CA MET A 54 21.95 -0.13 1.87
C MET A 54 23.11 -0.93 2.47
N SER A 55 23.78 -0.39 3.50
CA SER A 55 24.84 -1.11 4.21
C SER A 55 24.33 -2.39 4.86
N ASN A 56 23.17 -2.34 5.51
CA ASN A 56 22.55 -3.51 6.13
C ASN A 56 22.19 -4.59 5.09
N ALA A 57 21.53 -4.21 3.98
CA ALA A 57 21.20 -5.15 2.92
C ALA A 57 22.43 -5.81 2.31
N LYS A 58 23.50 -5.04 2.08
CA LYS A 58 24.79 -5.55 1.58
C LYS A 58 25.45 -6.50 2.57
N THR A 59 25.45 -6.17 3.86
CA THR A 59 26.02 -7.02 4.92
C THR A 59 25.26 -8.34 5.02
N VAL A 60 23.92 -8.31 5.00
CA VAL A 60 23.10 -9.52 5.00
C VAL A 60 23.35 -10.36 3.74
N ALA A 61 23.40 -9.76 2.56
CA ALA A 61 23.67 -10.50 1.34
C ALA A 61 25.05 -11.19 1.38
N ALA A 62 26.05 -10.50 1.91
CA ALA A 62 27.39 -11.07 2.10
C ALA A 62 27.40 -12.22 3.13
N SER A 63 26.67 -12.12 4.24
CA SER A 63 26.56 -13.22 5.23
C SER A 63 25.83 -14.44 4.69
N LEU A 64 24.97 -14.27 3.70
CA LEU A 64 24.23 -15.35 3.01
C LEU A 64 24.97 -15.88 1.76
N ASP A 65 26.13 -15.33 1.43
CA ASP A 65 26.91 -15.65 0.23
C ASP A 65 26.09 -15.52 -1.08
N ILE A 66 25.25 -14.49 -1.17
CA ILE A 66 24.46 -14.20 -2.36
C ILE A 66 24.93 -12.92 -3.06
N PRO A 67 24.94 -12.88 -4.42
CA PRO A 67 25.21 -11.64 -5.17
C PRO A 67 24.21 -10.53 -4.80
N PHE A 68 24.66 -9.27 -4.79
CA PHE A 68 23.81 -8.14 -4.44
C PHE A 68 23.97 -6.99 -5.42
N TYR A 69 22.86 -6.46 -5.92
CA TYR A 69 22.80 -5.38 -6.90
C TYR A 69 21.94 -4.23 -6.39
N VAL A 70 22.32 -3.00 -6.74
CA VAL A 70 21.52 -1.79 -6.50
C VAL A 70 21.02 -1.27 -7.82
N LEU A 71 19.72 -1.13 -7.94
CA LEU A 71 19.04 -0.62 -9.14
C LEU A 71 18.56 0.80 -8.86
N ASP A 72 18.99 1.74 -9.70
CA ASP A 72 18.52 3.12 -9.63
C ASP A 72 17.09 3.18 -10.19
N MET A 73 16.17 3.68 -9.39
CA MET A 73 14.75 3.83 -9.71
C MET A 73 14.21 5.15 -9.11
N GLN A 74 15.09 6.14 -8.93
CA GLN A 74 14.74 7.41 -8.27
C GLN A 74 13.72 8.21 -9.09
N ASP A 75 13.95 8.34 -10.38
CA ASP A 75 13.12 9.15 -11.27
C ASP A 75 11.74 8.49 -11.46
N GLU A 76 11.72 7.17 -11.67
CA GLU A 76 10.48 6.42 -11.81
C GLU A 76 9.64 6.49 -10.52
N PHE A 77 10.31 6.34 -9.35
CA PHE A 77 9.62 6.44 -8.06
C PHE A 77 9.10 7.86 -7.81
N LYS A 78 9.89 8.89 -8.11
CA LYS A 78 9.44 10.28 -8.00
C LYS A 78 8.20 10.51 -8.84
N THR A 79 8.26 10.22 -10.12
CA THR A 79 7.18 10.48 -11.07
C THR A 79 5.89 9.72 -10.72
N HIS A 80 6.01 8.41 -10.48
CA HIS A 80 4.82 7.56 -10.34
C HIS A 80 4.28 7.47 -8.91
N VAL A 81 5.08 7.75 -7.89
CA VAL A 81 4.65 7.60 -6.50
C VAL A 81 4.58 8.95 -5.80
N VAL A 82 5.67 9.72 -5.81
CA VAL A 82 5.75 10.97 -5.05
C VAL A 82 4.89 12.06 -5.71
N ASP A 83 5.09 12.30 -7.01
CA ASP A 83 4.34 13.34 -7.72
C ASP A 83 2.85 13.00 -7.81
N SER A 84 2.49 11.72 -7.97
CA SER A 84 1.10 11.26 -7.89
C SER A 84 0.48 11.46 -6.51
N PHE A 85 1.25 11.25 -5.45
CA PHE A 85 0.81 11.49 -4.07
C PHE A 85 0.54 12.98 -3.83
N VAL A 86 1.48 13.83 -4.20
CA VAL A 86 1.36 15.29 -4.09
C VAL A 86 0.18 15.81 -4.92
N TYR A 87 0.08 15.38 -6.18
CA TYR A 87 -1.02 15.74 -7.07
C TYR A 87 -2.38 15.35 -6.50
N GLY A 88 -2.51 14.14 -5.96
CA GLY A 88 -3.76 13.67 -5.36
C GLY A 88 -4.23 14.57 -4.23
N TYR A 89 -3.35 14.92 -3.29
CA TYR A 89 -3.70 15.81 -2.19
C TYR A 89 -4.04 17.23 -2.65
N ALA A 90 -3.32 17.75 -3.65
CA ALA A 90 -3.62 19.05 -4.24
C ALA A 90 -5.00 19.07 -4.94
N HIS A 91 -5.52 17.91 -5.37
CA HIS A 91 -6.81 17.77 -6.05
C HIS A 91 -7.89 17.05 -5.19
N GLY A 92 -7.72 17.01 -3.89
CA GLY A 92 -8.77 16.59 -2.97
C GLY A 92 -8.91 15.12 -2.65
N VAL A 93 -8.19 14.28 -3.32
CA VAL A 93 -8.19 12.85 -3.02
C VAL A 93 -7.12 12.52 -1.97
N THR A 94 -7.28 11.38 -1.32
CA THR A 94 -6.29 10.85 -0.37
C THR A 94 -5.67 9.58 -0.98
N PRO A 95 -4.59 9.69 -1.78
CA PRO A 95 -4.04 8.55 -2.50
C PRO A 95 -3.37 7.54 -1.58
N ASN A 96 -3.24 6.29 -2.04
CA ASN A 96 -2.45 5.25 -1.39
C ASN A 96 -1.15 4.98 -2.15
N PRO A 97 -0.04 5.64 -1.77
CA PRO A 97 1.23 5.52 -2.50
C PRO A 97 1.85 4.12 -2.39
N CYS A 98 1.53 3.32 -1.36
CA CYS A 98 2.04 1.96 -1.22
C CYS A 98 1.46 1.02 -2.28
N ILE A 99 0.18 1.16 -2.60
CA ILE A 99 -0.46 0.41 -3.68
C ILE A 99 0.13 0.81 -5.04
N GLN A 100 0.30 2.11 -5.28
CA GLN A 100 0.91 2.62 -6.49
C GLN A 100 2.38 2.13 -6.65
N CYS A 101 3.16 2.16 -5.57
CA CYS A 101 4.51 1.61 -5.55
C CYS A 101 4.55 0.11 -5.88
N ASN A 102 3.64 -0.69 -5.29
CA ASN A 102 3.57 -2.10 -5.63
C ASN A 102 3.19 -2.31 -7.09
N ARG A 103 2.18 -1.59 -7.60
CA ARG A 103 1.72 -1.73 -8.98
C ARG A 103 2.82 -1.41 -10.00
N ILE A 104 3.44 -0.21 -9.90
CA ILE A 104 4.33 0.31 -10.95
C ILE A 104 5.80 0.02 -10.64
N ILE A 105 6.25 0.36 -9.44
CA ILE A 105 7.68 0.30 -9.14
C ILE A 105 8.14 -1.15 -8.92
N ARG A 106 7.39 -1.92 -8.14
CA ARG A 106 7.85 -3.24 -7.70
C ARG A 106 7.44 -4.36 -8.66
N TRP A 107 6.17 -4.45 -9.02
CA TRP A 107 5.64 -5.57 -9.80
C TRP A 107 5.55 -5.32 -11.31
N ASP A 108 5.81 -4.09 -11.76
CA ASP A 108 6.04 -3.81 -13.18
C ASP A 108 7.54 -3.55 -13.43
N LEU A 109 8.08 -2.40 -13.04
CA LEU A 109 9.44 -1.99 -13.42
C LEU A 109 10.54 -2.86 -12.80
N LEU A 110 10.51 -3.13 -11.49
CA LEU A 110 11.52 -3.98 -10.85
C LEU A 110 11.43 -5.42 -11.38
N LEU A 111 10.21 -5.99 -11.50
CA LEU A 111 10.03 -7.33 -12.04
C LEU A 111 10.64 -7.44 -13.44
N LYS A 112 10.36 -6.52 -14.35
CA LYS A 112 10.96 -6.50 -15.69
C LYS A 112 12.48 -6.40 -15.65
N LYS A 113 13.04 -5.55 -14.79
CA LYS A 113 14.51 -5.40 -14.63
C LYS A 113 15.15 -6.72 -14.16
N VAL A 114 14.60 -7.39 -13.15
CA VAL A 114 15.19 -8.64 -12.63
C VAL A 114 15.02 -9.81 -13.59
N LEU A 115 13.92 -9.88 -14.34
CA LEU A 115 13.76 -10.86 -15.41
C LEU A 115 14.81 -10.67 -16.51
N ALA A 116 15.10 -9.43 -16.90
CA ALA A 116 16.17 -9.10 -17.83
C ALA A 116 17.58 -9.45 -17.27
N MET A 117 17.76 -9.48 -15.95
CA MET A 117 19.00 -9.96 -15.28
C MET A 117 19.06 -11.50 -15.21
N GLY A 118 18.08 -12.19 -15.74
CA GLY A 118 18.04 -13.66 -15.81
C GLY A 118 17.33 -14.33 -14.63
N ALA A 119 16.65 -13.59 -13.78
CA ALA A 119 15.76 -14.18 -12.79
C ALA A 119 14.53 -14.79 -13.47
N SER A 120 13.98 -15.86 -12.90
CA SER A 120 12.69 -16.42 -13.28
C SER A 120 11.55 -15.89 -12.39
N HIS A 121 11.88 -15.44 -11.17
CA HIS A 121 10.93 -14.99 -10.17
C HIS A 121 11.50 -13.81 -9.38
N LEU A 122 10.57 -12.99 -8.84
CA LEU A 122 10.85 -11.95 -7.87
C LEU A 122 10.28 -12.37 -6.51
N ALA A 123 11.15 -12.48 -5.50
CA ALA A 123 10.75 -12.68 -4.12
C ALA A 123 10.77 -11.36 -3.36
N THR A 124 9.89 -11.23 -2.37
CA THR A 124 9.85 -10.08 -1.47
C THR A 124 9.53 -10.50 -0.04
N GLY A 125 9.84 -9.63 0.92
CA GLY A 125 9.48 -9.81 2.34
C GLY A 125 8.01 -9.47 2.67
N HIS A 126 7.09 -9.50 1.71
CA HIS A 126 5.69 -9.29 1.99
C HIS A 126 5.07 -10.48 2.73
N TYR A 127 4.17 -10.16 3.65
CA TYR A 127 3.30 -11.13 4.30
C TYR A 127 2.04 -11.33 3.45
N ALA A 128 2.09 -12.29 2.57
CA ALA A 128 0.99 -12.78 1.73
C ALA A 128 1.29 -14.20 1.27
N ARG A 129 0.30 -14.92 0.77
CA ARG A 129 0.47 -16.27 0.25
C ARG A 129 0.00 -16.32 -1.21
N VAL A 130 0.64 -17.15 -2.00
CA VAL A 130 0.21 -17.46 -3.36
C VAL A 130 0.02 -18.96 -3.48
N THR A 131 -1.13 -19.38 -3.98
CA THR A 131 -1.40 -20.77 -4.36
C THR A 131 -1.70 -20.86 -5.85
N HIS A 132 -1.47 -22.02 -6.43
CA HIS A 132 -1.71 -22.27 -7.84
C HIS A 132 -2.55 -23.54 -7.99
N ASN A 133 -3.78 -23.38 -8.46
CA ASN A 133 -4.73 -24.46 -8.67
C ASN A 133 -5.44 -24.28 -10.02
N ASN A 134 -5.59 -25.36 -10.80
CA ASN A 134 -6.29 -25.35 -12.09
C ASN A 134 -5.80 -24.23 -13.04
N ASP A 135 -4.48 -24.06 -13.14
CA ASP A 135 -3.81 -23.03 -13.95
C ASP A 135 -4.13 -21.58 -13.56
N VAL A 136 -4.69 -21.35 -12.35
CA VAL A 136 -5.00 -20.03 -11.79
C VAL A 136 -4.16 -19.81 -10.54
N TYR A 137 -3.56 -18.64 -10.44
CA TYR A 137 -2.86 -18.16 -9.25
C TYR A 137 -3.83 -17.38 -8.36
N HIS A 138 -3.84 -17.73 -7.07
CA HIS A 138 -4.66 -17.09 -6.06
C HIS A 138 -3.78 -16.34 -5.07
N LEU A 139 -4.10 -15.07 -4.82
CA LEU A 139 -3.46 -14.29 -3.77
C LEU A 139 -4.24 -14.49 -2.47
N LEU A 140 -3.59 -15.00 -1.45
CA LEU A 140 -4.22 -15.25 -0.15
C LEU A 140 -3.62 -14.33 0.92
N ARG A 141 -4.43 -14.03 1.92
CA ARG A 141 -3.97 -13.34 3.13
C ARG A 141 -2.83 -14.11 3.80
N ALA A 142 -1.94 -13.39 4.47
CA ALA A 142 -0.92 -14.00 5.31
C ALA A 142 -1.53 -14.80 6.48
N ARG A 143 -0.77 -15.76 7.00
CA ARG A 143 -1.09 -16.45 8.26
C ARG A 143 -1.14 -15.47 9.44
N ASP A 144 -0.19 -14.54 9.51
CA ASP A 144 -0.22 -13.42 10.46
C ASP A 144 -1.17 -12.32 9.97
N ARG A 145 -2.40 -12.32 10.49
CA ARG A 145 -3.45 -11.35 10.11
C ARG A 145 -3.10 -9.92 10.47
N LEU A 146 -2.29 -9.71 11.51
CA LEU A 146 -1.85 -8.38 11.94
C LEU A 146 -0.79 -7.79 11.00
N LYS A 147 -0.09 -8.65 10.27
CA LYS A 147 0.96 -8.28 9.33
C LYS A 147 0.54 -8.49 7.86
N ASP A 148 -0.68 -8.97 7.61
CA ASP A 148 -1.17 -9.23 6.26
C ASP A 148 -1.03 -8.01 5.34
N GLN A 149 -0.43 -8.24 4.18
CA GLN A 149 -0.13 -7.25 3.16
C GLN A 149 -0.80 -7.57 1.81
N SER A 150 -1.73 -8.51 1.78
CA SER A 150 -2.52 -8.81 0.56
C SER A 150 -3.26 -7.57 0.04
N TYR A 151 -3.64 -6.65 0.93
CA TYR A 151 -4.25 -5.37 0.57
C TYR A 151 -3.40 -4.55 -0.42
N VAL A 152 -2.10 -4.40 -0.16
CA VAL A 152 -1.22 -3.63 -1.06
C VAL A 152 -0.76 -4.42 -2.28
N LEU A 153 -1.04 -5.72 -2.32
CA LEU A 153 -0.77 -6.63 -3.43
C LEU A 153 -2.00 -6.91 -4.31
N SER A 154 -3.17 -6.35 -3.96
CA SER A 154 -4.43 -6.52 -4.73
C SER A 154 -4.35 -6.03 -6.18
N VAL A 155 -3.31 -5.31 -6.52
CA VAL A 155 -3.01 -4.78 -7.87
C VAL A 155 -2.31 -5.80 -8.78
N LEU A 156 -1.95 -6.97 -8.27
CA LEU A 156 -1.30 -8.02 -9.05
C LEU A 156 -2.33 -8.79 -9.88
N GLY A 157 -1.92 -9.20 -11.07
CA GLY A 157 -2.68 -10.10 -11.92
C GLY A 157 -2.03 -11.48 -11.99
N GLN A 158 -2.50 -12.33 -12.89
CA GLN A 158 -2.02 -13.70 -13.08
C GLN A 158 -0.54 -13.72 -13.50
N GLU A 159 -0.12 -12.78 -14.34
CA GLU A 159 1.27 -12.72 -14.83
C GLU A 159 2.23 -12.45 -13.66
N GLU A 160 1.98 -11.42 -12.85
CA GLU A 160 2.82 -11.05 -11.71
C GLU A 160 2.80 -12.15 -10.64
N LEU A 161 1.62 -12.71 -10.32
CA LEU A 161 1.50 -13.78 -9.32
C LEU A 161 2.25 -15.04 -9.75
N SER A 162 2.31 -15.36 -11.06
CA SER A 162 3.10 -16.47 -11.58
C SER A 162 4.61 -16.32 -11.36
N LYS A 163 5.07 -15.11 -11.14
CA LYS A 163 6.48 -14.74 -10.91
C LYS A 163 6.77 -14.36 -9.45
N ALA A 164 5.72 -14.24 -8.62
CA ALA A 164 5.85 -13.76 -7.24
C ALA A 164 6.18 -14.89 -6.26
N ILE A 165 7.09 -14.61 -5.32
CA ILE A 165 7.39 -15.50 -4.19
C ILE A 165 7.33 -14.67 -2.91
N PHE A 166 6.52 -15.12 -1.93
CA PHE A 166 6.38 -14.51 -0.62
C PHE A 166 6.81 -15.50 0.48
N PRO A 167 8.10 -15.59 0.79
CA PRO A 167 8.61 -16.61 1.73
C PRO A 167 8.04 -16.52 3.13
N LEU A 168 7.54 -15.34 3.53
CA LEU A 168 7.04 -15.06 4.87
C LEU A 168 5.54 -15.33 5.06
N GLY A 169 4.81 -15.68 4.00
CA GLY A 169 3.34 -15.75 4.01
C GLY A 169 2.75 -16.72 5.04
N GLU A 170 3.45 -17.81 5.35
CA GLU A 170 3.04 -18.82 6.33
C GLU A 170 3.62 -18.58 7.73
N MET A 171 4.29 -17.44 7.98
CA MET A 171 4.99 -17.16 9.23
C MET A 171 4.34 -16.01 10.00
N THR A 172 4.41 -16.08 11.32
CA THR A 172 4.13 -14.92 12.18
C THR A 172 5.36 -14.03 12.28
N LYS A 173 5.16 -12.77 12.65
CA LYS A 173 6.26 -11.81 12.84
C LYS A 173 7.27 -12.29 13.88
N ASP A 174 6.81 -12.94 14.94
CA ASP A 174 7.67 -13.49 15.97
C ASP A 174 8.55 -14.62 15.42
N GLN A 175 7.98 -15.50 14.59
CA GLN A 175 8.75 -16.54 13.90
C GLN A 175 9.81 -15.93 12.96
N VAL A 176 9.46 -14.89 12.23
CA VAL A 176 10.43 -14.18 11.37
C VAL A 176 11.57 -13.59 12.20
N ARG A 177 11.28 -12.98 13.36
CA ARG A 177 12.35 -12.48 14.26
C ARG A 177 13.19 -13.59 14.86
N SER A 178 12.60 -14.75 15.19
CA SER A 178 13.36 -15.93 15.65
C SER A 178 14.31 -16.41 14.57
N HIS A 179 13.86 -16.55 13.34
CA HIS A 179 14.74 -16.92 12.22
C HIS A 179 15.85 -15.89 11.95
N ALA A 180 15.55 -14.62 12.11
CA ALA A 180 16.58 -13.58 11.97
C ALA A 180 17.73 -13.75 12.99
N ARG A 181 17.38 -14.13 14.25
CA ARG A 181 18.38 -14.42 15.32
C ARG A 181 19.11 -15.74 15.08
N GLU A 182 18.39 -16.79 14.70
CA GLU A 182 18.98 -18.11 14.37
C GLU A 182 19.99 -18.01 13.20
N MET A 183 19.72 -17.14 12.24
CA MET A 183 20.61 -16.86 11.11
C MET A 183 21.68 -15.80 11.44
N GLU A 184 21.75 -15.31 12.68
CA GLU A 184 22.69 -14.28 13.15
C GLU A 184 22.67 -13.00 12.27
N LEU A 185 21.47 -12.64 11.73
CA LEU A 185 21.35 -11.46 10.88
C LEU A 185 21.50 -10.17 11.68
N SER A 186 22.34 -9.27 11.24
CA SER A 186 22.62 -7.98 11.90
C SER A 186 21.40 -7.08 12.10
N VAL A 187 20.31 -7.39 11.41
CA VAL A 187 19.02 -6.64 11.42
C VAL A 187 17.97 -7.24 12.33
N ALA A 188 18.25 -8.33 13.09
CA ALA A 188 17.26 -9.10 13.85
C ALA A 188 16.42 -8.26 14.82
N ASP A 189 17.04 -7.30 15.51
CA ASP A 189 16.39 -6.45 16.51
C ASP A 189 15.95 -5.09 15.98
N ARG A 190 16.06 -4.87 14.66
CA ARG A 190 15.63 -3.63 14.02
C ARG A 190 14.12 -3.44 14.13
N ALA A 191 13.69 -2.22 14.42
CA ALA A 191 12.28 -1.84 14.44
C ALA A 191 11.66 -1.93 13.02
N ASP A 192 10.36 -2.25 12.96
CA ASP A 192 9.62 -2.25 11.70
C ASP A 192 9.50 -0.83 11.17
N SER A 193 9.59 -0.68 9.83
CA SER A 193 9.27 0.58 9.17
C SER A 193 7.79 0.89 9.38
N GLN A 194 7.50 2.07 9.92
CA GLN A 194 6.17 2.63 10.07
C GLN A 194 6.05 3.81 9.09
N ASP A 195 4.86 4.13 8.63
CA ASP A 195 4.56 5.28 7.77
C ASP A 195 5.07 5.21 6.32
N LEU A 196 4.85 6.30 5.58
CA LEU A 196 5.25 6.45 4.18
C LEU A 196 6.78 6.56 4.07
N CYS A 197 7.40 5.68 3.32
CA CYS A 197 8.86 5.58 3.25
C CYS A 197 9.54 6.85 2.74
N PHE A 198 8.94 7.56 1.78
CA PHE A 198 9.52 8.74 1.12
C PHE A 198 9.29 10.05 1.88
N VAL A 199 8.36 10.08 2.83
CA VAL A 199 8.15 11.25 3.70
C VAL A 199 9.29 11.41 4.71
N GLY A 200 10.02 10.33 4.98
CA GLY A 200 11.18 10.35 5.86
C GLY A 200 10.78 10.62 7.32
N ASN A 201 11.37 11.64 7.93
CA ASN A 201 11.09 12.06 9.30
C ASN A 201 10.07 13.21 9.37
N LEU A 202 9.59 13.70 8.23
CA LEU A 202 8.59 14.76 8.17
C LEU A 202 7.20 14.22 8.52
N ASP A 203 6.33 15.10 9.01
CA ASP A 203 4.89 14.89 8.92
C ASP A 203 4.44 15.05 7.46
N TYR A 204 3.39 14.31 7.05
CA TYR A 204 2.94 14.36 5.64
C TYR A 204 2.46 15.75 5.20
N ARG A 205 1.97 16.59 6.14
CA ARG A 205 1.53 17.96 5.84
C ARG A 205 2.72 18.85 5.54
N THR A 206 3.77 18.80 6.38
CA THR A 206 5.03 19.49 6.13
C THR A 206 5.65 19.04 4.80
N PHE A 207 5.55 17.74 4.51
CA PHE A 207 6.00 17.22 3.22
C PHE A 207 5.20 17.82 2.05
N LEU A 208 3.87 17.93 2.17
CA LEU A 208 3.03 18.55 1.14
C LEU A 208 3.33 20.05 1.00
N GLU A 209 3.54 20.78 2.09
CA GLU A 209 3.92 22.20 2.07
C GLU A 209 5.26 22.43 1.33
N GLU A 210 6.21 21.51 1.47
CA GLU A 210 7.53 21.60 0.84
C GLU A 210 7.51 21.20 -0.65
N PHE A 211 6.73 20.15 -0.99
CA PHE A 211 6.81 19.51 -2.32
C PHE A 211 5.59 19.75 -3.21
N ALA A 212 4.47 20.27 -2.69
CA ALA A 212 3.33 20.65 -3.52
C ALA A 212 3.50 22.09 -4.03
N PRO A 213 3.46 22.32 -5.36
CA PRO A 213 3.63 23.65 -5.93
C PRO A 213 2.49 24.59 -5.51
N GLU A 214 1.29 24.07 -5.39
CA GLU A 214 0.10 24.80 -4.97
C GLU A 214 -0.82 23.88 -4.16
N LEU A 215 -1.14 24.30 -2.94
CA LEU A 215 -2.16 23.66 -2.11
C LEU A 215 -3.42 24.53 -2.07
N PRO A 216 -4.63 23.93 -1.92
CA PRO A 216 -5.85 24.71 -1.76
C PRO A 216 -5.72 25.69 -0.59
N PRO A 217 -6.15 26.95 -0.77
CA PRO A 217 -6.07 27.98 0.26
C PRO A 217 -7.01 27.65 1.44
N PRO A 218 -6.92 28.43 2.55
CA PRO A 218 -7.92 28.38 3.59
C PRO A 218 -9.33 28.60 3.06
N GLY A 219 -10.33 27.94 3.67
CA GLY A 219 -11.72 27.99 3.23
C GLY A 219 -12.72 27.72 4.36
N PRO A 220 -14.03 27.76 4.08
CA PRO A 220 -15.06 27.60 5.10
C PRO A 220 -15.22 26.15 5.56
N ILE A 221 -15.46 26.00 6.87
CA ILE A 221 -15.96 24.76 7.46
C ILE A 221 -17.47 24.91 7.64
N MET A 222 -18.24 23.98 7.06
CA MET A 222 -19.69 23.96 7.10
C MET A 222 -20.20 22.73 7.85
N ASP A 223 -21.38 22.80 8.44
CA ASP A 223 -22.11 21.59 8.83
C ASP A 223 -22.91 21.00 7.63
N VAL A 224 -23.55 19.85 7.84
CA VAL A 224 -24.36 19.19 6.82
C VAL A 224 -25.62 19.95 6.43
N GLN A 225 -26.02 20.98 7.21
CA GLN A 225 -27.13 21.89 6.91
C GLN A 225 -26.67 23.15 6.17
N GLY A 226 -25.36 23.27 5.87
CA GLY A 226 -24.80 24.42 5.15
C GLY A 226 -24.54 25.65 6.03
N ARG A 227 -24.52 25.52 7.36
CA ARG A 227 -24.16 26.63 8.27
C ARG A 227 -22.65 26.68 8.43
N GLN A 228 -22.06 27.84 8.30
CA GLN A 228 -20.63 28.03 8.50
C GLN A 228 -20.29 27.96 10.00
N LEU A 229 -19.33 27.08 10.33
CA LEU A 229 -18.86 26.84 11.69
C LEU A 229 -17.47 27.43 11.95
N GLY A 230 -16.69 27.70 10.90
CA GLY A 230 -15.33 28.21 11.00
C GLY A 230 -14.61 28.27 9.67
N GLN A 231 -13.28 28.24 9.73
CA GLN A 231 -12.39 28.18 8.57
C GLN A 231 -11.32 27.11 8.77
N HIS A 232 -10.92 26.46 7.70
CA HIS A 232 -9.80 25.51 7.66
C HIS A 232 -8.58 26.12 6.97
N GLU A 233 -7.39 25.62 7.29
CA GLU A 233 -6.10 26.07 6.75
C GLU A 233 -5.72 25.45 5.40
N GLY A 234 -6.64 24.74 4.75
CA GLY A 234 -6.46 24.08 3.46
C GLY A 234 -7.01 22.65 3.48
N LEU A 235 -7.77 22.27 2.42
CA LEU A 235 -8.45 20.96 2.33
C LEU A 235 -7.48 19.76 2.31
N ALA A 236 -6.24 19.94 1.88
CA ALA A 236 -5.20 18.90 1.88
C ALA A 236 -4.87 18.37 3.29
N ASN A 237 -5.13 19.17 4.34
CA ASN A 237 -4.89 18.80 5.73
C ASN A 237 -5.94 17.85 6.32
N PHE A 238 -7.00 17.54 5.57
CA PHE A 238 -8.14 16.78 6.06
C PHE A 238 -8.40 15.52 5.24
N THR A 239 -8.88 14.49 5.95
CA THR A 239 -9.29 13.22 5.36
C THR A 239 -10.69 12.87 5.87
N ILE A 240 -11.55 12.32 5.01
CA ILE A 240 -12.90 11.86 5.38
C ILE A 240 -12.80 10.89 6.57
N GLY A 241 -13.67 11.03 7.58
CA GLY A 241 -13.62 10.28 8.82
C GLY A 241 -12.66 10.82 9.88
N GLN A 242 -11.86 11.85 9.57
CA GLN A 242 -10.96 12.48 10.54
C GLN A 242 -11.76 13.13 11.66
N ARG A 243 -11.38 12.84 12.93
CA ARG A 243 -11.98 13.41 14.14
C ARG A 243 -11.10 14.47 14.82
N LYS A 244 -9.78 14.24 14.83
CA LYS A 244 -8.81 15.10 15.54
C LYS A 244 -8.24 16.15 14.59
N GLY A 245 -7.91 17.34 15.13
CA GLY A 245 -7.23 18.38 14.37
C GLY A 245 -8.13 19.14 13.37
N ILE A 246 -9.46 19.15 13.60
CA ILE A 246 -10.42 19.96 12.80
C ILE A 246 -10.34 21.44 13.18
N GLY A 247 -9.85 21.77 14.38
CA GLY A 247 -9.69 23.17 14.83
C GLY A 247 -10.96 23.79 15.41
N LEU A 248 -12.02 23.02 15.63
CA LEU A 248 -13.27 23.50 16.21
C LEU A 248 -13.53 22.91 17.59
N THR A 249 -14.11 23.71 18.47
CA THR A 249 -14.60 23.25 19.77
C THR A 249 -16.08 22.89 19.64
N SER A 250 -16.45 21.68 20.06
CA SER A 250 -17.83 21.19 20.05
C SER A 250 -18.09 20.31 21.27
N GLU A 251 -19.31 20.32 21.78
CA GLU A 251 -19.76 19.43 22.85
C GLU A 251 -19.81 17.96 22.40
N LYS A 252 -20.07 17.74 21.12
CA LYS A 252 -20.11 16.39 20.50
C LYS A 252 -18.90 16.16 19.60
N PRO A 253 -18.44 14.92 19.47
CA PRO A 253 -17.39 14.58 18.51
C PRO A 253 -17.83 14.87 17.07
N LEU A 254 -17.06 15.70 16.36
CA LEU A 254 -17.28 16.02 14.96
C LEU A 254 -16.27 15.27 14.08
N TYR A 255 -16.70 14.94 12.88
CA TYR A 255 -15.95 14.18 11.86
C TYR A 255 -16.00 14.92 10.53
N VAL A 256 -14.96 14.78 9.73
CA VAL A 256 -14.96 15.22 8.34
C VAL A 256 -15.87 14.32 7.53
N ILE A 257 -16.95 14.88 7.00
CA ILE A 257 -17.96 14.17 6.19
C ILE A 257 -17.59 14.20 4.71
N SER A 258 -17.25 15.38 4.19
CA SER A 258 -16.86 15.55 2.79
C SER A 258 -15.90 16.72 2.61
N LYS A 259 -15.21 16.71 1.47
CA LYS A 259 -14.36 17.82 0.98
C LYS A 259 -14.85 18.16 -0.42
N ASP A 260 -15.23 19.40 -0.62
CA ASP A 260 -15.56 19.93 -1.93
C ASP A 260 -14.44 20.86 -2.39
N PHE A 261 -13.72 20.44 -3.40
CA PHE A 261 -12.56 21.18 -3.95
C PHE A 261 -12.95 22.31 -4.89
N GLU A 262 -14.10 22.23 -5.55
CA GLU A 262 -14.58 23.27 -6.44
C GLU A 262 -14.99 24.52 -5.63
N THR A 263 -15.69 24.30 -4.52
CA THR A 263 -16.14 25.37 -3.64
C THR A 263 -15.19 25.62 -2.47
N ASN A 264 -14.13 24.84 -2.32
CA ASN A 264 -13.16 24.84 -1.22
C ASN A 264 -13.83 24.72 0.16
N VAL A 265 -14.86 23.85 0.29
CA VAL A 265 -15.65 23.64 1.49
C VAL A 265 -15.25 22.34 2.18
N LEU A 266 -15.01 22.41 3.49
CA LEU A 266 -14.92 21.26 4.36
C LEU A 266 -16.25 21.06 5.09
N THR A 267 -16.95 19.95 4.83
CA THR A 267 -18.17 19.60 5.57
C THR A 267 -17.84 18.70 6.74
N ILE A 268 -18.34 19.06 7.92
CA ILE A 268 -18.20 18.27 9.14
C ILE A 268 -19.57 17.94 9.73
N GLY A 269 -19.62 16.86 10.51
CA GLY A 269 -20.88 16.41 11.13
C GLY A 269 -20.65 15.37 12.22
N GLU A 270 -21.74 14.86 12.77
CA GLU A 270 -21.72 13.80 13.78
C GLU A 270 -21.42 12.42 13.12
N ARG A 271 -21.09 11.43 13.93
CA ARG A 271 -20.70 10.09 13.43
C ARG A 271 -21.81 9.41 12.60
N HIS A 272 -23.07 9.63 12.90
CA HIS A 272 -24.19 9.01 12.19
C HIS A 272 -24.44 9.63 10.80
N GLU A 273 -23.85 10.80 10.52
CA GLU A 273 -23.88 11.47 9.22
C GLU A 273 -22.71 11.03 8.32
N LEU A 274 -21.80 10.21 8.87
CA LEU A 274 -20.63 9.66 8.18
C LEU A 274 -21.00 8.28 7.62
N GLY A 275 -20.60 8.03 6.38
CA GLY A 275 -20.75 6.73 5.75
C GLY A 275 -21.62 6.77 4.51
N ARG A 276 -21.44 5.74 3.71
CA ARG A 276 -22.18 5.48 2.47
C ARG A 276 -22.49 3.99 2.40
N ASP A 277 -23.58 3.66 1.75
CA ASP A 277 -23.98 2.28 1.42
C ASP A 277 -23.61 1.88 -0.01
N THR A 278 -23.25 2.86 -0.83
CA THR A 278 -22.89 2.65 -2.23
C THR A 278 -21.72 3.55 -2.61
N PHE A 279 -20.76 3.03 -3.37
CA PHE A 279 -19.63 3.80 -3.92
C PHE A 279 -19.14 3.16 -5.21
N ILE A 280 -18.35 3.94 -5.97
CA ILE A 280 -17.75 3.52 -7.23
C ILE A 280 -16.26 3.29 -7.01
N VAL A 281 -15.75 2.22 -7.62
CA VAL A 281 -14.33 1.88 -7.70
C VAL A 281 -13.89 2.08 -9.13
N GLN A 282 -12.85 2.87 -9.35
CA GLN A 282 -12.24 3.11 -10.66
C GLN A 282 -11.12 2.11 -10.93
N ASN A 283 -10.95 1.76 -12.22
CA ASN A 283 -9.91 0.86 -12.72
C ASN A 283 -9.78 -0.41 -11.86
N PRO A 284 -10.87 -1.17 -11.66
CA PRO A 284 -10.81 -2.38 -10.86
C PRO A 284 -9.86 -3.41 -11.47
N ASN A 285 -8.97 -3.95 -10.64
CA ASN A 285 -8.14 -5.10 -10.97
C ASN A 285 -8.76 -6.34 -10.32
N TRP A 286 -9.27 -7.25 -11.12
CA TRP A 286 -9.72 -8.57 -10.66
C TRP A 286 -8.61 -9.58 -10.90
N ILE A 287 -8.06 -10.17 -9.85
CA ILE A 287 -6.89 -11.06 -9.93
C ILE A 287 -7.13 -12.24 -10.88
N GLN A 288 -8.34 -12.76 -10.92
CA GLN A 288 -8.73 -13.85 -11.83
C GLN A 288 -9.22 -13.35 -13.19
N GLY A 289 -9.18 -12.02 -13.45
CA GLY A 289 -9.63 -11.41 -14.70
C GLY A 289 -11.13 -11.16 -14.81
N THR A 290 -11.92 -11.67 -13.87
CA THR A 290 -13.39 -11.47 -13.82
C THR A 290 -13.83 -11.03 -12.42
N PRO A 291 -14.86 -10.14 -12.33
CA PRO A 291 -15.44 -9.78 -11.04
C PRO A 291 -16.16 -10.97 -10.39
N PRO A 292 -16.38 -10.94 -9.06
CA PRO A 292 -17.30 -11.86 -8.40
C PRO A 292 -18.72 -11.69 -8.95
N SER A 293 -19.55 -12.73 -8.81
CA SER A 293 -20.95 -12.66 -9.23
C SER A 293 -21.72 -11.61 -8.43
N SER A 294 -22.68 -10.92 -9.07
CA SER A 294 -23.45 -9.84 -8.44
C SER A 294 -24.40 -10.31 -7.33
N ASP A 295 -24.66 -11.60 -7.23
CA ASP A 295 -25.44 -12.26 -6.18
C ASP A 295 -24.56 -12.90 -5.08
N GLU A 296 -23.25 -12.87 -5.25
CA GLU A 296 -22.29 -13.35 -4.26
C GLU A 296 -21.80 -12.20 -3.37
N SER A 297 -21.92 -12.37 -2.05
CA SER A 297 -21.38 -11.38 -1.12
C SER A 297 -19.88 -11.55 -0.96
N VAL A 298 -19.18 -10.41 -0.87
CA VAL A 298 -17.74 -10.33 -0.64
C VAL A 298 -17.45 -9.42 0.54
N LEU A 299 -16.28 -9.59 1.14
CA LEU A 299 -15.77 -8.65 2.15
C LEU A 299 -15.01 -7.53 1.43
N VAL A 300 -15.25 -6.28 1.79
CA VAL A 300 -14.50 -5.13 1.28
C VAL A 300 -13.76 -4.41 2.39
N ARG A 301 -12.50 -4.08 2.13
CA ARG A 301 -11.67 -3.23 2.97
C ARG A 301 -11.38 -1.93 2.23
N VAL A 302 -11.83 -0.80 2.77
CA VAL A 302 -11.72 0.53 2.12
C VAL A 302 -10.46 1.32 2.53
N ARG A 303 -9.70 0.79 3.49
CA ARG A 303 -8.37 1.28 3.93
C ARG A 303 -7.56 0.13 4.51
N TYR A 304 -6.24 0.25 4.51
CA TYR A 304 -5.32 -0.80 4.99
C TYR A 304 -5.65 -1.33 6.39
N LYS A 305 -6.04 -0.46 7.32
CA LYS A 305 -6.36 -0.84 8.72
C LYS A 305 -7.85 -0.69 9.07
N SER A 306 -8.74 -0.48 8.08
CA SER A 306 -10.18 -0.42 8.36
C SER A 306 -10.76 -1.80 8.68
N GLN A 307 -11.90 -1.80 9.35
CA GLN A 307 -12.75 -2.98 9.44
C GLN A 307 -13.26 -3.35 8.05
N GLU A 308 -13.54 -4.62 7.85
CA GLU A 308 -14.15 -5.13 6.64
C GLU A 308 -15.66 -4.97 6.72
N GLY A 309 -16.28 -4.64 5.60
CA GLY A 309 -17.72 -4.63 5.43
C GLY A 309 -18.14 -5.67 4.41
N GLU A 310 -19.33 -6.21 4.58
CA GLU A 310 -19.96 -7.08 3.59
C GLU A 310 -20.53 -6.25 2.45
N ALA A 311 -20.30 -6.67 1.20
CA ALA A 311 -20.63 -5.92 0.01
C ALA A 311 -21.00 -6.83 -1.16
N PHE A 312 -21.66 -6.24 -2.16
CA PHE A 312 -21.93 -6.85 -3.46
C PHE A 312 -21.30 -5.99 -4.56
N VAL A 313 -20.68 -6.63 -5.54
CA VAL A 313 -20.25 -5.98 -6.78
C VAL A 313 -21.46 -5.99 -7.74
N VAL A 314 -22.22 -4.89 -7.77
CA VAL A 314 -23.49 -4.81 -8.49
C VAL A 314 -23.29 -4.78 -10.00
N ASP A 315 -22.27 -4.06 -10.43
CA ASP A 315 -21.85 -3.91 -11.82
C ASP A 315 -20.35 -3.70 -11.89
N SER A 316 -19.70 -4.21 -12.93
CA SER A 316 -18.27 -4.02 -13.14
C SER A 316 -17.91 -4.13 -14.61
N ASN A 317 -17.03 -3.19 -15.03
CA ASN A 317 -16.33 -3.23 -16.30
C ASN A 317 -14.85 -2.86 -16.11
N HIS A 318 -14.12 -2.60 -17.18
CA HIS A 318 -12.69 -2.24 -17.09
C HIS A 318 -12.42 -0.87 -16.45
N GLU A 319 -13.38 0.05 -16.52
CA GLU A 319 -13.21 1.43 -16.05
C GLU A 319 -13.71 1.60 -14.62
N HIS A 320 -14.81 0.94 -14.26
CA HIS A 320 -15.44 1.09 -12.94
C HIS A 320 -16.15 -0.16 -12.47
N ALA A 321 -16.35 -0.23 -11.14
CA ALA A 321 -17.24 -1.17 -10.48
C ALA A 321 -18.13 -0.43 -9.47
N THR A 322 -19.42 -0.76 -9.46
CA THR A 322 -20.39 -0.23 -8.48
C THR A 322 -20.48 -1.20 -7.31
N ILE A 323 -20.22 -0.71 -6.12
CA ILE A 323 -20.19 -1.50 -4.88
C ILE A 323 -21.37 -1.07 -4.01
N ARG A 324 -22.16 -2.03 -3.57
CA ARG A 324 -23.24 -1.84 -2.60
C ARG A 324 -22.89 -2.58 -1.31
N LEU A 325 -22.86 -1.87 -0.20
CA LEU A 325 -22.59 -2.40 1.13
C LEU A 325 -23.89 -2.91 1.77
N VAL A 326 -23.77 -3.95 2.61
CA VAL A 326 -24.87 -4.41 3.47
C VAL A 326 -25.11 -3.41 4.61
N GLU A 327 -24.01 -2.90 5.21
CA GLU A 327 -24.04 -1.86 6.22
C GLU A 327 -23.12 -0.70 5.81
N MET A 328 -23.52 0.54 6.12
CA MET A 328 -22.72 1.73 5.80
C MET A 328 -21.33 1.68 6.43
N LEU A 329 -20.30 1.97 5.64
CA LEU A 329 -18.94 2.14 6.13
C LEU A 329 -18.58 3.62 6.24
N PRO A 330 -18.00 4.05 7.37
CA PRO A 330 -17.70 5.46 7.61
C PRO A 330 -16.47 5.98 6.87
N ASP A 331 -15.57 5.10 6.42
CA ASP A 331 -14.22 5.46 5.99
C ASP A 331 -14.03 5.42 4.47
N ILE A 332 -15.11 5.47 3.69
CA ILE A 332 -15.05 5.49 2.22
C ILE A 332 -14.45 6.83 1.78
N THR A 333 -13.19 6.79 1.35
CA THR A 333 -12.42 7.99 1.04
C THR A 333 -11.93 7.96 -0.40
N PRO A 334 -12.27 8.94 -1.24
CA PRO A 334 -11.76 9.06 -2.61
C PRO A 334 -10.24 9.05 -2.66
N GLY A 335 -9.69 8.29 -3.61
CA GLY A 335 -8.26 8.08 -3.78
C GLY A 335 -7.67 6.93 -2.95
N GLN A 336 -8.37 6.45 -1.91
CA GLN A 336 -8.01 5.20 -1.24
C GLN A 336 -8.42 4.01 -2.10
N SER A 337 -7.92 2.83 -1.77
CA SER A 337 -8.31 1.61 -2.49
C SER A 337 -9.38 0.84 -1.73
N ALA A 338 -10.35 0.33 -2.47
CA ALA A 338 -11.22 -0.74 -2.02
C ALA A 338 -10.62 -2.08 -2.48
N VAL A 339 -10.44 -3.01 -1.54
CA VAL A 339 -9.89 -4.34 -1.81
C VAL A 339 -10.90 -5.39 -1.35
N PHE A 340 -11.16 -6.35 -2.22
CA PHE A 340 -12.21 -7.35 -2.07
C PHE A 340 -11.64 -8.70 -1.69
N TYR A 341 -12.39 -9.42 -0.85
CA TYR A 341 -11.98 -10.72 -0.33
C TYR A 341 -13.16 -11.68 -0.27
N THR A 342 -12.86 -12.96 -0.44
CA THR A 342 -13.72 -14.07 -0.03
C THR A 342 -12.88 -14.96 0.89
N ASP A 343 -13.27 -15.07 2.16
CA ASP A 343 -12.48 -15.74 3.20
C ASP A 343 -11.02 -15.24 3.26
N ASP A 344 -10.08 -16.09 2.87
CA ASP A 344 -8.64 -15.82 2.84
C ASP A 344 -8.17 -15.26 1.51
N GLU A 345 -8.97 -15.37 0.46
CA GLU A 345 -8.58 -14.98 -0.89
C GLU A 345 -8.82 -13.49 -1.15
N CYS A 346 -7.79 -12.82 -1.65
CA CYS A 346 -7.88 -11.47 -2.20
C CYS A 346 -8.35 -11.57 -3.66
N LEU A 347 -9.53 -11.05 -3.94
CA LEU A 347 -10.13 -11.07 -5.28
C LEU A 347 -9.60 -9.96 -6.18
N GLY A 348 -9.00 -8.93 -5.57
CA GLY A 348 -8.53 -7.74 -6.27
C GLY A 348 -8.98 -6.46 -5.62
N GLY A 349 -8.92 -5.35 -6.36
CA GLY A 349 -9.32 -4.04 -5.85
C GLY A 349 -9.19 -2.94 -6.89
N GLY A 350 -9.53 -1.72 -6.47
CA GLY A 350 -9.37 -0.53 -7.30
C GLY A 350 -9.47 0.74 -6.49
N ILE A 351 -9.45 1.91 -7.14
CA ILE A 351 -9.41 3.21 -6.48
C ILE A 351 -10.85 3.69 -6.23
N ILE A 352 -11.16 4.08 -4.99
CA ILE A 352 -12.45 4.69 -4.65
C ILE A 352 -12.58 6.02 -5.39
N ALA A 353 -13.67 6.18 -6.16
CA ALA A 353 -13.98 7.39 -6.91
C ALA A 353 -14.37 8.57 -6.00
N THR A 354 -14.25 9.77 -6.55
CA THR A 354 -14.75 11.02 -5.93
C THR A 354 -16.28 11.08 -5.95
#